data_68df32c692df6a3fa4aab461ed06e8fd
#
_entry.id   68df32c692df6a3fa4aab461ed06e8fd
#
_cell.length_a   1.000
_cell.length_b   1.000
_cell.length_c   1.000
_cell.angle_alpha   90.00
_cell.angle_beta   90.00
_cell.angle_gamma   90.00
#
_symmetry.space_group_name_H-M   'P 1'
#
loop_
_entity.id
_entity.type
_entity.pdbx_description
1 polymer ?
#
loop_
_entity_poly.entity_id
_entity_poly.type
_entity_poly.pdbx_seq_one_letter_code
_entity_poly.pdbx_strand_id
1 'polypeptide(L)'
;MIPPVILASQSPRRRELLEKTGIPFSIIVRGTEELKEASMPPQELCLHNAAAKAETVFREHPDSTVIGADTLVFLEGFPLGKPEDEEEARSMLRKLSGRTHHVCTAVAIRSPLGMKNLAVLTEVTFRKLTEKDIRHYMELVDVMDKAGSYA
;
A
#
# COMPACT_ATOMS: atom_id res chain seq x y z
N MET A 1 -14.75 26.09 6.82
CA MET A 1 -15.26 24.99 5.98
C MET A 1 -14.09 24.12 5.54
N ILE A 2 -14.20 22.82 5.77
CA ILE A 2 -13.17 21.86 5.35
C ILE A 2 -13.38 21.62 3.84
N PRO A 3 -12.31 21.72 3.02
CA PRO A 3 -12.43 21.34 1.60
C PRO A 3 -12.95 19.91 1.45
N PRO A 4 -13.66 19.59 0.37
CA PRO A 4 -14.09 18.20 0.12
C PRO A 4 -12.93 17.23 0.23
N VAL A 5 -13.16 16.12 0.91
CA VAL A 5 -12.12 15.09 1.10
C VAL A 5 -12.33 13.96 0.09
N ILE A 6 -11.26 13.58 -0.59
CA ILE A 6 -11.26 12.51 -1.57
C ILE A 6 -10.22 11.47 -1.15
N LEU A 7 -10.62 10.21 -1.08
CA LEU A 7 -9.70 9.09 -0.89
C LEU A 7 -9.33 8.53 -2.26
N ALA A 8 -8.05 8.62 -2.61
CA ALA A 8 -7.52 8.13 -3.88
C ALA A 8 -7.01 6.69 -3.74
N SER A 9 -7.87 5.80 -3.25
CA SER A 9 -7.51 4.39 -3.02
C SER A 9 -8.73 3.49 -3.16
N GLN A 10 -8.54 2.32 -3.76
CA GLN A 10 -9.56 1.28 -3.86
C GLN A 10 -9.54 0.33 -2.66
N SER A 11 -8.60 0.47 -1.74
CA SER A 11 -8.46 -0.45 -0.61
C SER A 11 -9.66 -0.40 0.32
N PRO A 12 -10.39 -1.52 0.51
CA PRO A 12 -11.49 -1.58 1.47
C PRO A 12 -11.05 -1.27 2.90
N ARG A 13 -9.85 -1.67 3.26
CA ARG A 13 -9.30 -1.43 4.60
C ARG A 13 -9.04 0.05 4.86
N ARG A 14 -8.50 0.77 3.89
CA ARG A 14 -8.27 2.22 4.00
C ARG A 14 -9.58 2.98 4.06
N ARG A 15 -10.56 2.56 3.27
CA ARG A 15 -11.91 3.11 3.30
C ARG A 15 -12.52 2.97 4.69
N GLU A 16 -12.50 1.77 5.27
CA GLU A 16 -13.03 1.50 6.60
C GLU A 16 -12.36 2.35 7.68
N LEU A 17 -11.04 2.51 7.60
CA LEU A 17 -10.30 3.34 8.55
C LEU A 17 -10.72 4.80 8.47
N LEU A 18 -10.90 5.32 7.27
CA LEU A 18 -11.32 6.71 7.08
C LEU A 18 -12.77 6.92 7.51
N GLU A 19 -13.65 5.96 7.27
CA GLU A 19 -15.03 5.99 7.74
C GLU A 19 -15.13 6.14 9.26
N LYS A 20 -14.22 5.49 10.00
CA LYS A 20 -14.17 5.57 11.47
C LYS A 20 -13.87 6.97 11.99
N THR A 21 -13.29 7.84 11.19
CA THR A 21 -13.03 9.23 11.60
C THR A 21 -14.28 10.09 11.63
N GLY A 22 -15.36 9.67 10.98
CA GLY A 22 -16.57 10.45 10.83
C GLY A 22 -16.48 11.57 9.79
N ILE A 23 -15.33 11.72 9.12
CA ILE A 23 -15.14 12.74 8.09
C ILE A 23 -15.82 12.27 6.81
N PRO A 24 -16.73 13.06 6.22
CA PRO A 24 -17.33 12.71 4.91
C PRO A 24 -16.26 12.75 3.81
N PHE A 25 -16.28 11.76 2.93
CA PHE A 25 -15.35 11.69 1.81
C PHE A 25 -15.96 10.96 0.62
N SER A 26 -15.38 11.18 -0.55
CA SER A 26 -15.68 10.39 -1.75
C SER A 26 -14.45 9.62 -2.16
N ILE A 27 -14.63 8.59 -3.00
CA ILE A 27 -13.55 7.78 -3.53
C ILE A 27 -13.40 8.08 -5.01
N ILE A 28 -12.21 8.54 -5.41
CA ILE A 28 -11.87 8.76 -6.81
C ILE A 28 -10.48 8.17 -7.01
N VAL A 29 -10.37 7.20 -7.91
CA VAL A 29 -9.11 6.52 -8.19
C VAL A 29 -8.71 6.75 -9.64
N ARG A 30 -7.44 7.08 -9.84
CA ARG A 30 -6.84 7.21 -11.17
C ARG A 30 -5.60 6.35 -11.25
N GLY A 31 -5.37 5.77 -12.42
CA GLY A 31 -4.15 5.01 -12.67
C GLY A 31 -2.92 5.90 -12.52
N THR A 32 -1.94 5.43 -11.77
CA THR A 32 -0.63 6.06 -11.64
C THR A 32 0.45 5.03 -11.91
N GLU A 33 1.55 5.48 -12.48
CA GLU A 33 2.71 4.63 -12.63
C GLU A 33 3.45 4.56 -11.30
N GLU A 34 3.55 3.36 -10.73
CA GLU A 34 4.25 3.13 -9.47
C GLU A 34 5.72 2.84 -9.73
N LEU A 35 6.60 3.53 -9.00
CA LEU A 35 8.02 3.20 -9.01
C LEU A 35 8.25 1.91 -8.23
N LYS A 36 9.19 1.09 -8.74
CA LYS A 36 9.60 -0.18 -8.13
C LYS A 36 11.11 -0.29 -8.04
N GLU A 37 11.76 0.82 -7.73
CA GLU A 37 13.22 0.86 -7.71
C GLU A 37 13.80 0.37 -6.39
N ALA A 38 14.59 -0.70 -6.44
CA ALA A 38 15.26 -1.26 -5.27
C ALA A 38 16.38 -0.37 -4.72
N SER A 39 16.88 0.59 -5.50
CA SER A 39 17.94 1.51 -5.07
C SER A 39 17.45 2.63 -4.17
N MET A 40 16.14 2.86 -4.12
CA MET A 40 15.54 3.90 -3.30
C MET A 40 15.21 3.35 -1.91
N PRO A 41 15.46 4.08 -0.82
CA PRO A 41 15.07 3.62 0.52
C PRO A 41 13.57 3.30 0.58
N PRO A 42 13.16 2.26 1.35
CA PRO A 42 11.76 1.83 1.41
C PRO A 42 10.76 2.95 1.69
N GLN A 43 11.04 3.79 2.67
CA GLN A 43 10.14 4.89 3.04
C GLN A 43 10.03 5.93 1.92
N GLU A 44 11.13 6.23 1.26
CA GLU A 44 11.17 7.19 0.16
C GLU A 44 10.38 6.68 -1.04
N LEU A 45 10.53 5.41 -1.39
CA LEU A 45 9.77 4.78 -2.47
C LEU A 45 8.27 4.79 -2.19
N CYS A 46 7.89 4.42 -0.98
CA CYS A 46 6.50 4.38 -0.56
C CYS A 46 5.86 5.77 -0.55
N LEU A 47 6.59 6.78 -0.06
CA LEU A 47 6.15 8.18 -0.06
C LEU A 47 5.97 8.72 -1.47
N HIS A 48 6.90 8.39 -2.36
CA HIS A 48 6.81 8.81 -3.77
C HIS A 48 5.52 8.27 -4.42
N ASN A 49 5.24 7.00 -4.23
CA ASN A 49 4.05 6.38 -4.80
C ASN A 49 2.75 6.92 -4.20
N ALA A 50 2.72 7.14 -2.89
CA ALA A 50 1.55 7.74 -2.22
C ALA A 50 1.30 9.16 -2.72
N ALA A 51 2.35 9.97 -2.85
CA ALA A 51 2.25 11.33 -3.35
C ALA A 51 1.77 11.39 -4.80
N ALA A 52 2.26 10.49 -5.65
CA ALA A 52 1.82 10.41 -7.05
C ALA A 52 0.32 10.10 -7.16
N LYS A 53 -0.19 9.19 -6.33
CA LYS A 53 -1.61 8.85 -6.30
C LYS A 53 -2.47 10.05 -5.88
N ALA A 54 -2.05 10.78 -4.86
CA ALA A 54 -2.76 11.98 -4.41
C ALA A 54 -2.72 13.09 -5.45
N GLU A 55 -1.56 13.36 -6.03
CA GLU A 55 -1.37 14.44 -7.00
C GLU A 55 -2.18 14.23 -8.27
N THR A 56 -2.25 13.01 -8.77
CA THR A 56 -3.00 12.68 -9.99
C THR A 56 -4.49 13.03 -9.84
N VAL A 57 -5.08 12.71 -8.71
CA VAL A 57 -6.49 13.04 -8.43
C VAL A 57 -6.64 14.53 -8.13
N PHE A 58 -5.71 15.12 -7.40
CA PHE A 58 -5.75 16.54 -7.05
C PHE A 58 -5.75 17.45 -8.29
N ARG A 59 -5.03 17.10 -9.33
CA ARG A 59 -5.01 17.88 -10.58
C ARG A 59 -6.39 18.03 -11.20
N GLU A 60 -7.24 17.02 -11.05
CA GLU A 60 -8.63 17.07 -11.53
C GLU A 60 -9.58 17.73 -10.53
N HIS A 61 -9.20 17.82 -9.26
CA HIS A 61 -10.00 18.35 -8.16
C HIS A 61 -9.19 19.32 -7.30
N PRO A 62 -8.75 20.45 -7.84
CA PRO A 62 -7.77 21.32 -7.17
C PRO A 62 -8.29 22.06 -5.94
N ASP A 63 -9.61 22.05 -5.70
CA ASP A 63 -10.22 22.66 -4.52
C ASP A 63 -10.45 21.66 -3.39
N SER A 64 -10.00 20.41 -3.57
CA SER A 64 -10.24 19.31 -2.63
C SER A 64 -9.00 19.00 -1.80
N THR A 65 -9.22 18.23 -0.74
CA THR A 65 -8.15 17.57 0.02
C THR A 65 -8.11 16.11 -0.41
N VAL A 66 -7.02 15.68 -1.03
CA VAL A 66 -6.89 14.33 -1.56
C VAL A 66 -5.91 13.52 -0.71
N ILE A 67 -6.35 12.33 -0.28
CA ILE A 67 -5.54 11.39 0.49
C ILE A 67 -5.11 10.25 -0.42
N GLY A 68 -3.82 10.17 -0.67
CA GLY A 68 -3.20 9.04 -1.35
C GLY A 68 -2.44 8.17 -0.35
N ALA A 69 -2.33 6.89 -0.63
CA ALA A 69 -1.59 5.98 0.22
C ALA A 69 -0.96 4.87 -0.59
N ASP A 70 0.12 4.33 -0.08
CA ASP A 70 0.79 3.17 -0.66
C ASP A 70 1.30 2.27 0.45
N THR A 71 1.29 0.96 0.22
CA THR A 71 1.83 -0.03 1.13
C THR A 71 2.74 -0.96 0.35
N LEU A 72 3.98 -1.08 0.80
CA LEU A 72 4.98 -1.94 0.18
C LEU A 72 5.57 -2.89 1.22
N VAL A 73 5.85 -4.10 0.77
CA VAL A 73 6.52 -5.13 1.57
C VAL A 73 7.96 -5.21 1.09
N PHE A 74 8.91 -5.22 2.02
CA PHE A 74 10.34 -5.27 1.72
C PHE A 74 10.99 -6.43 2.44
N LEU A 75 11.75 -7.22 1.70
CA LEU A 75 12.61 -8.27 2.26
C LEU A 75 14.05 -7.96 1.88
N GLU A 76 14.90 -7.79 2.91
CA GLU A 76 16.32 -7.45 2.70
C GLU A 76 16.54 -6.20 1.84
N GLY A 77 15.64 -5.21 1.97
CA GLY A 77 15.70 -3.97 1.21
C GLY A 77 15.09 -4.03 -0.19
N PHE A 78 14.63 -5.20 -0.64
CA PHE A 78 14.01 -5.36 -1.95
C PHE A 78 12.48 -5.36 -1.85
N PRO A 79 11.79 -4.57 -2.66
CA PRO A 79 10.34 -4.53 -2.63
C PRO A 79 9.74 -5.82 -3.19
N LEU A 80 8.72 -6.34 -2.50
CA LEU A 80 7.87 -7.42 -2.99
C LEU A 80 6.53 -6.81 -3.38
N GLY A 81 6.24 -6.79 -4.68
CA GLY A 81 4.98 -6.29 -5.18
C GLY A 81 3.87 -7.34 -5.11
N LYS A 82 2.81 -7.07 -5.85
CA LYS A 82 1.73 -8.05 -6.03
C LYS A 82 2.24 -9.20 -6.89
N PRO A 83 1.88 -10.45 -6.57
CA PRO A 83 2.28 -11.57 -7.42
C PRO A 83 1.57 -11.52 -8.78
N GLU A 84 2.25 -11.96 -9.83
CA GLU A 84 1.68 -12.01 -11.18
C GLU A 84 0.85 -13.28 -11.39
N ASP A 85 1.19 -14.36 -10.69
CA ASP A 85 0.50 -15.64 -10.74
C ASP A 85 0.59 -16.38 -9.41
N GLU A 86 -0.07 -17.52 -9.31
CA GLU A 86 -0.08 -18.32 -8.08
C GLU A 86 1.30 -18.86 -7.72
N GLU A 87 2.13 -19.18 -8.69
CA GLU A 87 3.49 -19.68 -8.45
C GLU A 87 4.36 -18.59 -7.83
N GLU A 88 4.26 -17.37 -8.32
CA GLU A 88 4.97 -16.24 -7.73
C GLU A 88 4.46 -15.94 -6.33
N ALA A 89 3.14 -16.06 -6.11
CA ALA A 89 2.56 -15.89 -4.77
C ALA A 89 3.13 -16.92 -3.79
N ARG A 90 3.23 -18.18 -4.17
CA ARG A 90 3.87 -19.21 -3.35
C ARG A 90 5.34 -18.91 -3.08
N SER A 91 6.05 -18.49 -4.10
CA SER A 91 7.47 -18.12 -3.98
C SER A 91 7.68 -16.98 -2.99
N MET A 92 6.82 -15.95 -3.02
CA MET A 92 6.89 -14.84 -2.07
C MET A 92 6.67 -15.31 -0.63
N LEU A 93 5.68 -16.15 -0.39
CA LEU A 93 5.42 -16.70 0.94
C LEU A 93 6.56 -17.58 1.44
N ARG A 94 7.18 -18.37 0.55
CA ARG A 94 8.37 -19.15 0.88
C ARG A 94 9.53 -18.26 1.30
N LYS A 95 9.74 -17.15 0.60
CA LYS A 95 10.82 -16.19 0.92
C LYS A 95 10.58 -15.52 2.29
N LEU A 96 9.33 -15.25 2.64
CA LEU A 96 8.99 -14.61 3.90
C LEU A 96 8.97 -15.58 5.08
N SER A 97 8.84 -16.89 4.83
CA SER A 97 8.78 -17.93 5.84
C SER A 97 9.96 -17.89 6.80
N GLY A 98 9.68 -17.84 8.10
CA GLY A 98 10.69 -17.89 9.15
C GLY A 98 11.65 -16.70 9.17
N ARG A 99 11.30 -15.60 8.53
CA ARG A 99 12.19 -14.43 8.39
C ARG A 99 11.48 -13.16 8.86
N THR A 100 12.29 -12.16 9.13
CA THR A 100 11.79 -10.80 9.42
C THR A 100 11.85 -9.98 8.16
N HIS A 101 10.76 -9.31 7.87
CA HIS A 101 10.66 -8.37 6.76
C HIS A 101 10.03 -7.06 7.24
N HIS A 102 9.90 -6.10 6.35
CA HIS A 102 9.35 -4.78 6.68
C HIS A 102 8.15 -4.47 5.80
N VAL A 103 7.16 -3.83 6.40
CA VAL A 103 6.01 -3.27 5.70
C VAL A 103 6.06 -1.76 5.88
N CYS A 104 6.06 -1.04 4.77
CA CYS A 104 6.01 0.40 4.78
C CYS A 104 4.65 0.86 4.28
N THR A 105 3.98 1.70 5.04
CA THR A 105 2.76 2.39 4.59
C THR A 105 3.02 3.88 4.61
N ALA A 106 2.80 4.52 3.48
CA ALA A 106 2.91 5.96 3.34
C ALA A 106 1.55 6.57 3.05
N VAL A 107 1.33 7.76 3.58
CA VAL A 107 0.13 8.56 3.34
C VAL A 107 0.56 9.94 2.87
N ALA A 108 -0.04 10.41 1.79
CA ALA A 108 0.16 11.75 1.26
C ALA A 108 -1.18 12.49 1.25
N ILE A 109 -1.21 13.69 1.80
CA ILE A 109 -2.40 14.55 1.83
C ILE A 109 -2.11 15.79 1.00
N ARG A 110 -2.75 15.89 -0.13
CA ARG A 110 -2.60 17.02 -1.06
C ARG A 110 -3.83 17.93 -0.96
N SER A 111 -3.59 19.19 -0.70
CA SER A 111 -4.66 20.20 -0.60
C SER A 111 -4.20 21.50 -1.27
N PRO A 112 -5.08 22.50 -1.40
CA PRO A 112 -4.66 23.84 -1.89
C PRO A 112 -3.52 24.45 -1.10
N LEU A 113 -3.31 24.02 0.16
CA LEU A 113 -2.24 24.52 1.02
C LEU A 113 -0.89 23.81 0.80
N GLY A 114 -0.85 22.77 -0.01
CA GLY A 114 0.36 22.02 -0.29
C GLY A 114 0.22 20.52 -0.06
N MET A 115 1.35 19.86 0.16
CA MET A 115 1.43 18.42 0.39
C MET A 115 2.00 18.14 1.77
N LYS A 116 1.32 17.29 2.53
CA LYS A 116 1.86 16.71 3.76
C LYS A 116 1.91 15.21 3.59
N ASN A 117 2.98 14.60 4.06
CA ASN A 117 3.09 13.15 3.98
C ASN A 117 3.78 12.57 5.23
N LEU A 118 3.56 11.29 5.43
CA LEU A 118 4.23 10.53 6.47
C LEU A 118 4.36 9.07 6.01
N ALA A 119 5.34 8.38 6.56
CA ALA A 119 5.52 6.96 6.32
C ALA A 119 5.77 6.24 7.64
N VAL A 120 5.21 5.04 7.76
CA VAL A 120 5.41 4.17 8.91
C VAL A 120 6.03 2.87 8.41
N LEU A 121 7.16 2.51 9.00
CA LEU A 121 7.86 1.26 8.72
C LEU A 121 7.60 0.30 9.87
N THR A 122 7.06 -0.86 9.56
CA THR A 122 6.73 -1.90 10.54
C THR A 122 7.55 -3.15 10.28
N GLU A 123 8.17 -3.67 11.31
CA GLU A 123 8.91 -4.92 11.25
C GLU A 123 7.95 -6.08 11.52
N VAL A 124 7.96 -7.08 10.65
CA VAL A 124 7.09 -8.26 10.75
C VAL A 124 7.95 -9.52 10.68
N THR A 125 7.76 -10.41 11.63
CA THR A 125 8.46 -11.71 11.64
C THR A 125 7.45 -12.83 11.45
N PHE A 126 7.63 -13.62 10.39
CA PHE A 126 6.81 -14.81 10.16
C PHE A 126 7.39 -16.00 10.89
N ARG A 127 6.51 -16.84 11.43
CA ARG A 127 6.92 -18.19 11.82
C ARG A 127 7.34 -18.98 10.57
N LYS A 128 8.02 -20.07 10.75
CA LYS A 128 8.36 -20.97 9.65
C LYS A 128 7.05 -21.56 9.06
N LEU A 129 6.88 -21.43 7.75
CA LEU A 129 5.72 -21.93 7.02
C LEU A 129 6.08 -23.22 6.29
N THR A 130 5.21 -24.23 6.39
CA THR A 130 5.32 -25.44 5.57
C THR A 130 4.62 -25.20 4.23
N GLU A 131 4.87 -26.05 3.23
CA GLU A 131 4.17 -25.99 1.95
C GLU A 131 2.65 -26.17 2.15
N LYS A 132 2.25 -26.98 3.14
CA LYS A 132 0.83 -27.16 3.51
C LYS A 132 0.25 -25.86 4.04
N ASP A 133 0.97 -25.13 4.90
CA ASP A 133 0.54 -23.83 5.44
C ASP A 133 0.31 -22.83 4.30
N ILE A 134 1.25 -22.74 3.38
CA ILE A 134 1.18 -21.83 2.24
C ILE A 134 -0.03 -22.13 1.37
N ARG A 135 -0.22 -23.39 1.02
CA ARG A 135 -1.35 -23.83 0.21
C ARG A 135 -2.68 -23.52 0.89
N HIS A 136 -2.78 -23.84 2.17
CA HIS A 136 -3.99 -23.59 2.95
C HIS A 136 -4.32 -22.10 3.03
N TYR A 137 -3.31 -21.26 3.26
CA TYR A 137 -3.50 -19.82 3.29
C TYR A 137 -4.03 -19.28 1.95
N MET A 138 -3.46 -19.74 0.84
CA MET A 138 -3.86 -19.32 -0.49
C MET A 138 -5.27 -19.79 -0.88
N GLU A 139 -5.76 -20.87 -0.28
CA GLU A 139 -7.16 -21.31 -0.45
C GLU A 139 -8.14 -20.41 0.28
N LEU A 140 -7.74 -19.81 1.41
CA LEU A 140 -8.60 -18.99 2.25
C LEU A 140 -8.57 -17.49 1.90
N VAL A 141 -7.47 -17.01 1.33
CA VAL A 141 -7.23 -15.58 1.10
C VAL A 141 -6.86 -15.35 -0.34
N ASP A 142 -7.48 -14.35 -0.95
CA ASP A 142 -7.06 -13.88 -2.27
C ASP A 142 -5.77 -13.09 -2.09
N VAL A 143 -4.64 -13.69 -2.51
CA VAL A 143 -3.31 -13.12 -2.36
C VAL A 143 -2.87 -12.32 -3.57
N MET A 144 -3.60 -12.39 -4.69
CA MET A 144 -3.17 -11.81 -5.96
C MET A 144 -3.20 -10.29 -5.97
N ASP A 145 -3.99 -9.67 -5.12
CA ASP A 145 -4.10 -8.21 -4.99
C ASP A 145 -3.28 -7.63 -3.83
N LYS A 146 -2.42 -8.44 -3.21
CA LYS A 146 -1.70 -8.08 -2.00
C LYS A 146 -0.18 -8.08 -2.21
N ALA A 147 0.48 -6.98 -1.85
CA ALA A 147 1.94 -6.92 -1.84
C ALA A 147 2.51 -8.00 -0.91
N GLY A 148 3.51 -8.74 -1.38
CA GLY A 148 4.11 -9.85 -0.63
C GLY A 148 3.20 -11.06 -0.45
N SER A 149 2.05 -11.11 -1.11
CA SER A 149 1.09 -12.22 -1.09
C SER A 149 0.39 -12.44 0.25
N TYR A 150 0.26 -11.42 1.10
CA TYR A 150 -0.47 -11.59 2.36
C TYR A 150 -1.13 -10.30 2.82
N ALA A 151 -2.05 -10.45 3.78
CA ALA A 151 -2.75 -9.34 4.42
C ALA A 151 -2.45 -9.27 5.90
#